data_913b5067094385cf1b5ba6c71506ca56
#
_entry.id   913b5067094385cf1b5ba6c71506ca56
#
_cell.length_a   1.000
_cell.length_b   1.000
_cell.length_c   1.000
_cell.angle_alpha   90.00
_cell.angle_beta   90.00
_cell.angle_gamma   90.00
#
_symmetry.space_group_name_H-M   'P 1'
#
loop_
_entity.id
_entity.type
_entity.pdbx_description
1 polymer ?
#
loop_
_entity_poly.entity_id
_entity_poly.type
_entity_poly.pdbx_seq_one_letter_code
_entity_poly.pdbx_strand_id
1 'polypeptide(L)'
;IGRGRELKKALEAYWAGRISADELRATEAQLRKTTHDRLVELGLGKDDASIPETFALYDQVLDAITLLGAVPERYRSFEGLDLHFALARGNAQVAPLEMTKWFDTNYHHLVPEIGPDTPISFADRTIVDRFVSAKEEGTIVRPVLVGPVTFLAVAKADEATPDYNPFERLDDVVAAYAEVLAKLAEAGAPWVQIDEHALASDNLHVERATLIEYSTRVFAALAKLEKRPAIFAAIGYGDGAQAAASLASTGVEALGLDLCRGSLPEAGSVDLSKVALVAGVVDGRNIWRTDLDSAIARLDAAKALNPASLAVSTSTSLQHVPHDTALEKWDDPVLDANLHAWLAFADQKVGEVVTLARGVNNGWDSISEAVEATREVLAQRAAAPGVVRPELRERVARLTEADREREDFAVRDELQRERLGLPLIPTTTIGSFPQTKEIRRARAAWAKGELSDEDYAQRMREEIESVIRLQENLGLDVLVHGEAERNDMVQYFAEQLEGFAATKNGWVQSYGSRCTRPSILWGDVVRPHAMTVEWARYAQSLTDHPVKGMLTGPVTIIAWSFPRNDLPLAEVADQIGLALRDEVTDLQD
;
A
#
# COMPACT_ATOMS: atom_id res chain seq x y z
N ILE A 1 0.41 -12.42 -1.45
CA ILE A 1 1.06 -13.04 -0.28
C ILE A 1 0.36 -14.31 0.20
N GLY A 2 -0.87 -14.59 -0.27
CA GLY A 2 -1.73 -15.67 0.19
C GLY A 2 -2.42 -15.34 1.52
N ARG A 3 -3.60 -15.96 1.78
CA ARG A 3 -4.43 -15.70 2.96
C ARG A 3 -3.72 -16.01 4.28
N GLY A 4 -2.88 -17.06 4.29
CA GLY A 4 -2.05 -17.47 5.43
C GLY A 4 -0.59 -17.01 5.33
N ARG A 5 -0.29 -16.05 4.48
CA ARG A 5 1.07 -15.56 4.18
C ARG A 5 2.00 -16.66 3.65
N GLU A 6 1.47 -17.51 2.78
CA GLU A 6 2.18 -18.67 2.22
C GLU A 6 3.43 -18.21 1.46
N LEU A 7 3.32 -17.14 0.63
CA LEU A 7 4.46 -16.58 -0.10
C LEU A 7 5.57 -16.13 0.87
N LYS A 8 5.22 -15.39 1.95
CA LYS A 8 6.19 -14.98 2.98
C LYS A 8 6.95 -16.18 3.54
N LYS A 9 6.21 -17.23 3.93
CA LYS A 9 6.80 -18.44 4.52
C LYS A 9 7.71 -19.15 3.53
N ALA A 10 7.30 -19.26 2.27
CA ALA A 10 8.09 -19.88 1.21
C ALA A 10 9.37 -19.08 0.90
N LEU A 11 9.28 -17.75 0.74
CA LEU A 11 10.44 -16.89 0.53
C LEU A 11 11.46 -17.01 1.67
N GLU A 12 11.03 -16.91 2.92
CA GLU A 12 11.91 -17.02 4.09
C GLU A 12 12.51 -18.43 4.26
N ALA A 13 11.77 -19.46 3.85
CA ALA A 13 12.29 -20.84 3.83
C ALA A 13 13.33 -21.02 2.73
N TYR A 14 13.10 -20.48 1.52
CA TYR A 14 14.05 -20.51 0.42
C TYR A 14 15.35 -19.76 0.77
N TRP A 15 15.26 -18.54 1.28
CA TRP A 15 16.44 -17.78 1.70
C TRP A 15 17.23 -18.43 2.85
N ALA A 16 16.57 -19.26 3.65
CA ALA A 16 17.21 -20.03 4.71
C ALA A 16 17.72 -21.41 4.22
N GLY A 17 17.61 -21.72 2.92
CA GLY A 17 18.03 -23.00 2.35
C GLY A 17 17.17 -24.21 2.78
N ARG A 18 15.95 -23.98 3.28
CA ARG A 18 15.05 -25.05 3.76
C ARG A 18 14.16 -25.62 2.66
N ILE A 19 13.97 -24.91 1.57
CA ILE A 19 13.26 -25.37 0.38
C ILE A 19 14.09 -25.03 -0.87
N SER A 20 13.89 -25.77 -1.94
CA SER A 20 14.51 -25.58 -3.25
C SER A 20 13.83 -24.47 -4.06
N ALA A 21 14.47 -24.07 -5.16
CA ALA A 21 13.89 -23.15 -6.14
C ALA A 21 12.59 -23.72 -6.74
N ASP A 22 12.56 -25.03 -7.04
CA ASP A 22 11.39 -25.70 -7.61
C ASP A 22 10.20 -25.68 -6.61
N GLU A 23 10.46 -25.90 -5.32
CA GLU A 23 9.42 -25.81 -4.28
C GLU A 23 8.88 -24.38 -4.11
N LEU A 24 9.75 -23.36 -4.25
CA LEU A 24 9.31 -21.96 -4.26
C LEU A 24 8.44 -21.69 -5.50
N ARG A 25 8.84 -22.15 -6.68
CA ARG A 25 8.05 -22.01 -7.91
C ARG A 25 6.73 -22.76 -7.86
N ALA A 26 6.70 -23.94 -7.26
CA ALA A 26 5.46 -24.68 -7.04
C ALA A 26 4.50 -23.91 -6.10
N THR A 27 5.02 -23.26 -5.06
CA THR A 27 4.23 -22.40 -4.17
C THR A 27 3.68 -21.18 -4.92
N GLU A 28 4.48 -20.55 -5.80
CA GLU A 28 4.04 -19.46 -6.67
C GLU A 28 2.87 -19.92 -7.55
N ALA A 29 3.03 -21.01 -8.28
CA ALA A 29 1.99 -21.56 -9.18
C ALA A 29 0.70 -21.86 -8.43
N GLN A 30 0.79 -22.51 -7.25
CA GLN A 30 -0.37 -22.82 -6.43
C GLN A 30 -1.10 -21.57 -5.92
N LEU A 31 -0.37 -20.52 -5.51
CA LEU A 31 -0.96 -19.26 -5.05
C LEU A 31 -1.69 -18.55 -6.18
N ARG A 32 -1.11 -18.49 -7.36
CA ARG A 32 -1.72 -17.89 -8.56
C ARG A 32 -3.01 -18.62 -8.91
N LYS A 33 -2.94 -19.95 -9.05
CA LYS A 33 -4.13 -20.78 -9.31
C LYS A 33 -5.23 -20.55 -8.27
N THR A 34 -4.91 -20.62 -6.98
CA THR A 34 -5.86 -20.38 -5.89
C THR A 34 -6.52 -19.01 -5.99
N THR A 35 -5.75 -17.98 -6.39
CA THR A 35 -6.27 -16.62 -6.59
C THR A 35 -7.22 -16.57 -7.79
N HIS A 36 -6.84 -17.17 -8.92
CA HIS A 36 -7.70 -17.21 -10.11
C HIS A 36 -9.01 -17.96 -9.84
N ASP A 37 -8.93 -19.16 -9.24
CA ASP A 37 -10.10 -19.95 -8.85
C ASP A 37 -11.04 -19.14 -7.94
N ARG A 38 -10.47 -18.43 -6.96
CA ARG A 38 -11.27 -17.61 -6.04
C ARG A 38 -11.95 -16.43 -6.74
N LEU A 39 -11.27 -15.76 -7.65
CA LEU A 39 -11.86 -14.66 -8.42
C LEU A 39 -13.01 -15.14 -9.32
N VAL A 40 -12.90 -16.34 -9.90
CA VAL A 40 -14.01 -16.99 -10.62
C VAL A 40 -15.18 -17.31 -9.69
N GLU A 41 -14.93 -17.88 -8.51
CA GLU A 41 -15.95 -18.15 -7.49
C GLU A 41 -16.71 -16.88 -7.07
N LEU A 42 -16.02 -15.75 -7.01
CA LEU A 42 -16.60 -14.45 -6.67
C LEU A 42 -17.37 -13.81 -7.82
N GLY A 43 -17.35 -14.40 -9.02
CA GLY A 43 -18.17 -14.03 -10.15
C GLY A 43 -17.47 -13.31 -11.30
N LEU A 44 -16.13 -13.25 -11.30
CA LEU A 44 -15.41 -12.78 -12.49
C LEU A 44 -15.40 -13.84 -13.59
N GLY A 45 -15.43 -13.40 -14.85
CA GLY A 45 -15.38 -14.29 -15.99
C GLY A 45 -14.02 -14.99 -16.13
N LYS A 46 -14.03 -16.31 -16.34
CA LYS A 46 -12.79 -17.09 -16.54
C LYS A 46 -12.26 -17.05 -17.97
N ASP A 47 -13.11 -16.67 -18.95
CA ASP A 47 -12.81 -16.77 -20.40
C ASP A 47 -12.68 -15.38 -21.08
N ASP A 48 -12.94 -14.28 -20.38
CA ASP A 48 -13.08 -12.92 -20.91
C ASP A 48 -11.95 -11.96 -20.49
N ALA A 49 -10.88 -12.48 -19.87
CA ALA A 49 -9.76 -11.73 -19.35
C ALA A 49 -10.13 -10.69 -18.25
N SER A 50 -11.26 -10.89 -17.55
CA SER A 50 -11.62 -10.07 -16.37
C SER A 50 -10.63 -10.24 -15.21
N ILE A 51 -9.97 -11.40 -15.13
CA ILE A 51 -9.03 -11.73 -14.07
C ILE A 51 -7.64 -11.19 -14.40
N PRO A 52 -7.06 -10.26 -13.57
CA PRO A 52 -5.73 -9.75 -13.78
C PRO A 52 -4.65 -10.74 -13.29
N GLU A 53 -3.56 -10.88 -14.03
CA GLU A 53 -2.34 -11.56 -13.61
C GLU A 53 -1.34 -10.52 -13.10
N THR A 54 -1.25 -10.35 -11.79
CA THR A 54 -0.44 -9.33 -11.11
C THR A 54 0.55 -9.90 -10.11
N PHE A 55 0.76 -11.22 -10.10
CA PHE A 55 1.63 -11.85 -9.12
C PHE A 55 3.08 -11.38 -9.27
N ALA A 56 3.74 -11.07 -8.15
CA ALA A 56 5.17 -10.82 -8.06
C ALA A 56 5.76 -11.60 -6.87
N LEU A 57 6.96 -12.16 -7.04
CA LEU A 57 7.67 -12.82 -5.92
C LEU A 57 8.11 -11.81 -4.87
N TYR A 58 8.50 -10.61 -5.29
CA TYR A 58 8.99 -9.58 -4.39
C TYR A 58 8.26 -8.25 -4.62
N ASP A 59 8.37 -7.64 -5.79
CA ASP A 59 7.62 -6.46 -6.20
C ASP A 59 7.48 -6.39 -7.74
N GLN A 60 6.47 -5.65 -8.21
CA GLN A 60 6.12 -5.57 -9.64
C GLN A 60 7.12 -4.76 -10.48
N VAL A 61 7.84 -3.79 -9.86
CA VAL A 61 8.87 -3.00 -10.56
C VAL A 61 10.13 -3.83 -10.72
N LEU A 62 10.48 -4.66 -9.74
CA LEU A 62 11.54 -5.66 -9.90
C LEU A 62 11.24 -6.63 -11.03
N ASP A 63 10.00 -7.12 -11.14
CA ASP A 63 9.58 -7.96 -12.28
C ASP A 63 9.75 -7.19 -13.62
N ALA A 64 9.49 -5.87 -13.65
CA ALA A 64 9.74 -5.03 -14.82
C ALA A 64 11.24 -4.85 -15.12
N ILE A 65 12.10 -4.72 -14.10
CA ILE A 65 13.57 -4.68 -14.27
C ILE A 65 14.06 -5.95 -14.95
N THR A 66 13.61 -7.12 -14.48
CA THR A 66 14.02 -8.41 -15.05
C THR A 66 13.41 -8.65 -16.44
N LEU A 67 12.13 -8.29 -16.64
CA LEU A 67 11.44 -8.35 -17.92
C LEU A 67 12.20 -7.60 -19.02
N LEU A 68 12.66 -6.40 -18.70
CA LEU A 68 13.38 -5.50 -19.60
C LEU A 68 14.90 -5.77 -19.65
N GLY A 69 15.41 -6.68 -18.83
CA GLY A 69 16.86 -6.89 -18.70
C GLY A 69 17.61 -5.65 -18.24
N ALA A 70 16.91 -4.68 -17.63
CA ALA A 70 17.45 -3.41 -17.16
C ALA A 70 18.30 -3.59 -15.88
N VAL A 71 19.29 -4.47 -15.97
CA VAL A 71 20.11 -4.95 -14.85
C VAL A 71 21.41 -4.14 -14.77
N PRO A 72 21.67 -3.43 -13.64
CA PRO A 72 22.94 -2.73 -13.42
C PRO A 72 24.14 -3.67 -13.50
N GLU A 73 25.29 -3.15 -13.93
CA GLU A 73 26.50 -3.95 -14.25
C GLU A 73 26.92 -4.87 -13.08
N ARG A 74 26.83 -4.37 -11.84
CA ARG A 74 27.23 -5.13 -10.64
C ARG A 74 26.44 -6.41 -10.39
N TYR A 75 25.26 -6.57 -11.02
CA TYR A 75 24.41 -7.78 -10.86
C TYR A 75 24.46 -8.73 -12.06
N ARG A 76 25.11 -8.38 -13.18
CA ARG A 76 25.06 -9.15 -14.43
C ARG A 76 25.71 -10.53 -14.36
N SER A 77 26.44 -10.83 -13.27
CA SER A 77 26.99 -12.17 -13.03
C SER A 77 26.00 -13.16 -12.41
N PHE A 78 24.83 -12.69 -11.98
CA PHE A 78 23.77 -13.52 -11.39
C PHE A 78 22.70 -13.83 -12.45
N GLU A 79 21.99 -14.95 -12.28
CA GLU A 79 20.93 -15.39 -13.17
C GLU A 79 19.70 -15.89 -12.38
N GLY A 80 18.51 -15.91 -13.01
CA GLY A 80 17.30 -16.49 -12.46
C GLY A 80 16.92 -15.93 -11.08
N LEU A 81 16.62 -16.80 -10.12
CA LEU A 81 16.26 -16.39 -8.75
C LEU A 81 17.42 -15.75 -7.99
N ASP A 82 18.67 -16.13 -8.31
CA ASP A 82 19.85 -15.51 -7.67
C ASP A 82 19.97 -14.03 -8.08
N LEU A 83 19.75 -13.72 -9.35
CA LEU A 83 19.67 -12.34 -9.83
C LEU A 83 18.49 -11.60 -9.16
N HIS A 84 17.31 -12.20 -9.19
CA HIS A 84 16.10 -11.58 -8.62
C HIS A 84 16.29 -11.19 -7.14
N PHE A 85 16.87 -12.10 -6.34
CA PHE A 85 17.09 -11.82 -4.92
C PHE A 85 18.37 -11.03 -4.63
N ALA A 86 19.38 -11.03 -5.50
CA ALA A 86 20.52 -10.13 -5.40
C ALA A 86 20.07 -8.67 -5.58
N LEU A 87 19.21 -8.38 -6.58
CA LEU A 87 18.59 -7.08 -6.78
C LEU A 87 17.76 -6.66 -5.56
N ALA A 88 16.94 -7.58 -5.02
CA ALA A 88 15.98 -7.31 -3.96
C ALA A 88 16.59 -7.15 -2.56
N ARG A 89 17.61 -7.93 -2.24
CA ARG A 89 18.12 -8.08 -0.87
C ARG A 89 19.64 -7.94 -0.74
N GLY A 90 20.32 -7.90 -1.88
CA GLY A 90 21.76 -8.03 -1.89
C GLY A 90 22.26 -9.41 -1.43
N ASN A 91 23.55 -9.57 -1.40
CA ASN A 91 24.26 -10.73 -0.87
C ASN A 91 25.66 -10.33 -0.38
N ALA A 92 26.55 -11.30 -0.13
CA ALA A 92 27.91 -11.01 0.33
C ALA A 92 28.76 -10.21 -0.70
N GLN A 93 28.34 -10.13 -1.97
CA GLN A 93 29.10 -9.51 -3.06
C GLN A 93 28.50 -8.15 -3.48
N VAL A 94 27.17 -7.98 -3.38
CA VAL A 94 26.47 -6.79 -3.86
C VAL A 94 25.43 -6.31 -2.83
N ALA A 95 25.32 -4.98 -2.68
CA ALA A 95 24.22 -4.38 -1.95
C ALA A 95 22.91 -4.50 -2.75
N PRO A 96 21.71 -4.46 -2.11
CA PRO A 96 20.43 -4.42 -2.83
C PRO A 96 20.23 -3.10 -3.56
N LEU A 97 19.26 -3.07 -4.48
CA LEU A 97 18.73 -1.83 -5.02
C LEU A 97 18.07 -1.00 -3.91
N GLU A 98 18.00 0.30 -4.11
CA GLU A 98 17.23 1.19 -3.25
C GLU A 98 15.75 0.82 -3.28
N MET A 99 15.06 1.04 -2.16
CA MET A 99 13.64 0.76 -2.02
C MET A 99 12.91 2.01 -1.57
N THR A 100 11.78 2.31 -2.22
CA THR A 100 10.94 3.45 -1.86
C THR A 100 9.45 3.09 -1.93
N LYS A 101 8.57 3.96 -1.42
CA LYS A 101 7.12 3.76 -1.46
C LYS A 101 6.58 3.79 -2.89
N TRP A 102 5.66 2.87 -3.17
CA TRP A 102 4.84 2.89 -4.37
C TRP A 102 3.78 3.98 -4.25
N PHE A 103 4.05 5.13 -4.85
CA PHE A 103 3.26 6.35 -4.72
C PHE A 103 3.02 6.71 -3.24
N ASP A 104 1.81 7.09 -2.85
CA ASP A 104 1.43 7.42 -1.48
C ASP A 104 0.93 6.21 -0.66
N THR A 105 1.32 4.98 -1.04
CA THR A 105 0.94 3.74 -0.35
C THR A 105 1.99 3.27 0.66
N ASN A 106 1.66 2.25 1.44
CA ASN A 106 2.62 1.56 2.32
C ASN A 106 3.28 0.34 1.65
N TYR A 107 2.97 0.09 0.38
CA TYR A 107 3.69 -0.85 -0.46
C TYR A 107 4.96 -0.20 -1.01
N HIS A 108 6.06 -0.95 -1.05
CA HIS A 108 7.35 -0.47 -1.51
C HIS A 108 7.80 -1.25 -2.73
N HIS A 109 8.54 -0.58 -3.60
CA HIS A 109 9.16 -1.16 -4.78
C HIS A 109 10.66 -0.88 -4.79
N LEU A 110 11.40 -1.69 -5.54
CA LEU A 110 12.81 -1.45 -5.81
C LEU A 110 12.95 -0.41 -6.92
N VAL A 111 13.90 0.52 -6.72
CA VAL A 111 14.13 1.63 -7.65
C VAL A 111 15.04 1.16 -8.78
N PRO A 112 14.58 1.19 -10.06
CA PRO A 112 15.43 0.88 -11.20
C PRO A 112 16.59 1.89 -11.31
N GLU A 113 17.76 1.41 -11.67
CA GLU A 113 18.94 2.25 -11.94
C GLU A 113 19.21 2.23 -13.44
N ILE A 114 19.08 3.37 -14.10
CA ILE A 114 19.15 3.49 -15.56
C ILE A 114 20.24 4.47 -15.95
N GLY A 115 21.19 4.00 -16.76
CA GLY A 115 22.24 4.80 -17.38
C GLY A 115 22.30 4.60 -18.89
N PRO A 116 23.21 5.31 -19.59
CA PRO A 116 23.34 5.21 -21.04
C PRO A 116 23.65 3.81 -21.54
N ASP A 117 24.39 3.01 -20.75
CA ASP A 117 24.84 1.65 -21.09
C ASP A 117 24.01 0.54 -20.43
N THR A 118 22.92 0.91 -19.74
CA THR A 118 22.01 -0.10 -19.17
C THR A 118 21.37 -0.92 -20.30
N PRO A 119 21.50 -2.26 -20.32
CA PRO A 119 20.85 -3.08 -21.34
C PRO A 119 19.33 -2.97 -21.16
N ILE A 120 18.61 -2.77 -22.26
CA ILE A 120 17.14 -2.77 -22.28
C ILE A 120 16.67 -3.56 -23.49
N SER A 121 16.04 -4.71 -23.22
CA SER A 121 15.46 -5.60 -24.23
C SER A 121 14.49 -6.56 -23.55
N PHE A 122 13.67 -7.29 -24.30
CA PHE A 122 12.84 -8.36 -23.71
C PHE A 122 13.74 -9.51 -23.25
N ALA A 123 13.95 -9.65 -21.95
CA ALA A 123 14.90 -10.59 -21.33
C ALA A 123 14.24 -11.71 -20.52
N ASP A 124 13.03 -11.51 -19.99
CA ASP A 124 12.35 -12.49 -19.13
C ASP A 124 10.94 -12.81 -19.66
N ARG A 125 10.66 -14.09 -19.83
CA ARG A 125 9.39 -14.61 -20.34
C ARG A 125 8.34 -14.86 -19.25
N THR A 126 8.63 -14.64 -17.99
CA THR A 126 7.80 -15.04 -16.85
C THR A 126 6.33 -14.62 -17.00
N ILE A 127 6.05 -13.41 -17.48
CA ILE A 127 4.66 -12.95 -17.67
C ILE A 127 3.93 -13.73 -18.79
N VAL A 128 4.65 -14.10 -19.86
CA VAL A 128 4.11 -14.91 -20.95
C VAL A 128 3.83 -16.34 -20.48
N ASP A 129 4.78 -16.93 -19.75
CA ASP A 129 4.67 -18.28 -19.22
C ASP A 129 3.56 -18.39 -18.16
N ARG A 130 3.37 -17.35 -17.34
CA ARG A 130 2.24 -17.24 -16.40
C ARG A 130 0.90 -17.20 -17.12
N PHE A 131 0.80 -16.46 -18.23
CA PHE A 131 -0.42 -16.43 -19.05
C PHE A 131 -0.70 -17.83 -19.65
N VAL A 132 0.31 -18.49 -20.23
CA VAL A 132 0.18 -19.84 -20.81
C VAL A 132 -0.26 -20.83 -19.74
N SER A 133 0.37 -20.85 -18.56
CA SER A 133 0.00 -21.73 -17.46
C SER A 133 -1.46 -21.51 -17.02
N ALA A 134 -1.90 -20.27 -16.83
CA ALA A 134 -3.28 -19.97 -16.46
C ALA A 134 -4.29 -20.45 -17.53
N LYS A 135 -3.97 -20.26 -18.81
CA LYS A 135 -4.76 -20.73 -19.94
C LYS A 135 -4.85 -22.26 -19.99
N GLU A 136 -3.76 -22.98 -19.75
CA GLU A 136 -3.74 -24.44 -19.65
C GLU A 136 -4.59 -24.94 -18.46
N GLU A 137 -4.65 -24.19 -17.37
CA GLU A 137 -5.51 -24.43 -16.21
C GLU A 137 -6.98 -24.02 -16.43
N GLY A 138 -7.33 -23.49 -17.61
CA GLY A 138 -8.69 -23.17 -18.01
C GLY A 138 -9.14 -21.75 -17.66
N THR A 139 -8.21 -20.82 -17.40
CA THR A 139 -8.53 -19.42 -17.11
C THR A 139 -7.77 -18.49 -18.06
N ILE A 140 -8.50 -17.65 -18.79
CA ILE A 140 -7.91 -16.58 -19.62
C ILE A 140 -7.70 -15.35 -18.76
N VAL A 141 -6.49 -15.16 -18.28
CA VAL A 141 -6.11 -13.99 -17.47
C VAL A 141 -5.73 -12.80 -18.36
N ARG A 142 -5.76 -11.61 -17.78
CA ARG A 142 -5.22 -10.39 -18.37
C ARG A 142 -3.83 -10.11 -17.74
N PRO A 143 -2.71 -10.29 -18.49
CA PRO A 143 -1.40 -9.88 -18.03
C PRO A 143 -1.36 -8.38 -17.68
N VAL A 144 -0.74 -8.04 -16.56
CA VAL A 144 -0.58 -6.65 -16.09
C VAL A 144 0.90 -6.30 -16.06
N LEU A 145 1.25 -5.19 -16.68
CA LEU A 145 2.63 -4.68 -16.79
C LEU A 145 2.70 -3.28 -16.18
N VAL A 146 3.79 -2.99 -15.48
CA VAL A 146 4.14 -1.60 -15.14
C VAL A 146 4.37 -0.85 -16.45
N GLY A 147 3.79 0.31 -16.64
CA GLY A 147 3.89 1.06 -17.88
C GLY A 147 5.30 1.62 -18.15
N PRO A 148 5.69 1.79 -19.42
CA PRO A 148 7.01 2.30 -19.81
C PRO A 148 7.35 3.64 -19.17
N VAL A 149 6.40 4.56 -19.13
CA VAL A 149 6.61 5.91 -18.57
C VAL A 149 6.67 5.83 -17.04
N THR A 150 5.81 5.05 -16.42
CA THR A 150 5.85 4.80 -14.96
C THR A 150 7.17 4.15 -14.55
N PHE A 151 7.65 3.13 -15.29
CA PHE A 151 8.94 2.48 -15.04
C PHE A 151 10.11 3.48 -15.00
N LEU A 152 10.18 4.38 -16.01
CA LEU A 152 11.23 5.39 -16.07
C LEU A 152 11.03 6.53 -15.06
N ALA A 153 9.79 6.88 -14.75
CA ALA A 153 9.47 7.92 -13.77
C ALA A 153 9.84 7.54 -12.32
N VAL A 154 9.81 6.23 -12.00
CA VAL A 154 10.22 5.72 -10.68
C VAL A 154 11.69 5.28 -10.67
N ALA A 155 12.40 5.36 -11.80
CA ALA A 155 13.82 5.06 -11.90
C ALA A 155 14.69 6.25 -11.47
N LYS A 156 15.92 5.95 -11.09
CA LYS A 156 16.99 6.95 -10.91
C LYS A 156 18.14 6.69 -11.88
N ALA A 157 18.99 7.70 -12.06
CA ALA A 157 20.26 7.52 -12.77
C ALA A 157 21.12 6.44 -12.06
N ASP A 158 21.93 5.72 -12.82
CA ASP A 158 22.91 4.81 -12.24
C ASP A 158 24.05 5.59 -11.53
N GLU A 159 24.79 4.89 -10.66
CA GLU A 159 25.85 5.52 -9.87
C GLU A 159 27.02 6.04 -10.73
N ALA A 160 27.23 5.47 -11.92
CA ALA A 160 28.31 5.87 -12.82
C ALA A 160 27.99 7.16 -13.58
N THR A 161 26.69 7.44 -13.76
CA THR A 161 26.20 8.61 -14.52
C THR A 161 25.08 9.33 -13.75
N PRO A 162 25.37 9.94 -12.58
CA PRO A 162 24.35 10.44 -11.64
C PRO A 162 23.46 11.57 -12.19
N ASP A 163 23.89 12.25 -13.23
CA ASP A 163 23.13 13.32 -13.89
C ASP A 163 22.34 12.83 -15.12
N TYR A 164 22.37 11.52 -15.42
CA TYR A 164 21.69 10.97 -16.58
C TYR A 164 20.18 10.97 -16.40
N ASN A 165 19.45 11.34 -17.46
CA ASN A 165 17.98 11.29 -17.45
C ASN A 165 17.49 9.92 -17.94
N PRO A 166 16.87 9.07 -17.09
CA PRO A 166 16.35 7.77 -17.49
C PRO A 166 15.41 7.81 -18.71
N PHE A 167 14.69 8.90 -18.94
CA PHE A 167 13.79 9.04 -20.08
C PHE A 167 14.50 9.10 -21.45
N GLU A 168 15.81 9.28 -21.49
CA GLU A 168 16.59 9.14 -22.74
C GLU A 168 16.55 7.70 -23.29
N ARG A 169 16.18 6.70 -22.45
CA ARG A 169 16.03 5.31 -22.83
C ARG A 169 14.59 4.91 -23.16
N LEU A 170 13.68 5.88 -23.28
CA LEU A 170 12.26 5.61 -23.53
C LEU A 170 12.04 4.78 -24.81
N ASP A 171 12.76 5.06 -25.88
CA ASP A 171 12.59 4.34 -27.15
C ASP A 171 13.06 2.87 -27.06
N ASP A 172 14.11 2.60 -26.28
CA ASP A 172 14.56 1.23 -26.00
C ASP A 172 13.52 0.45 -25.18
N VAL A 173 12.93 1.09 -24.17
CA VAL A 173 11.85 0.50 -23.37
C VAL A 173 10.64 0.21 -24.25
N VAL A 174 10.24 1.11 -25.14
CA VAL A 174 9.13 0.90 -26.09
C VAL A 174 9.43 -0.28 -27.03
N ALA A 175 10.65 -0.39 -27.53
CA ALA A 175 11.05 -1.53 -28.38
C ALA A 175 10.95 -2.87 -27.63
N ALA A 176 11.40 -2.93 -26.38
CA ALA A 176 11.26 -4.13 -25.55
C ALA A 176 9.79 -4.46 -25.27
N TYR A 177 8.93 -3.47 -24.98
CA TYR A 177 7.48 -3.69 -24.81
C TYR A 177 6.83 -4.20 -26.09
N ALA A 178 7.27 -3.75 -27.27
CA ALA A 178 6.77 -4.27 -28.54
C ALA A 178 7.03 -5.79 -28.67
N GLU A 179 8.20 -6.26 -28.23
CA GLU A 179 8.51 -7.71 -28.21
C GLU A 179 7.65 -8.45 -27.18
N VAL A 180 7.47 -7.92 -25.97
CA VAL A 180 6.57 -8.49 -24.95
C VAL A 180 5.16 -8.67 -25.50
N LEU A 181 4.60 -7.62 -26.12
CA LEU A 181 3.25 -7.65 -26.70
C LEU A 181 3.14 -8.67 -27.83
N ALA A 182 4.17 -8.78 -28.69
CA ALA A 182 4.19 -9.79 -29.73
C ALA A 182 4.19 -11.22 -29.14
N LYS A 183 4.93 -11.47 -28.06
CA LYS A 183 4.97 -12.78 -27.39
C LYS A 183 3.67 -13.11 -26.68
N LEU A 184 3.02 -12.14 -26.06
CA LEU A 184 1.68 -12.31 -25.47
C LEU A 184 0.63 -12.62 -26.56
N ALA A 185 0.70 -11.94 -27.72
CA ALA A 185 -0.17 -12.24 -28.86
C ALA A 185 0.07 -13.64 -29.43
N GLU A 186 1.34 -14.07 -29.57
CA GLU A 186 1.69 -15.44 -29.99
C GLU A 186 1.13 -16.50 -29.03
N ALA A 187 1.12 -16.22 -27.72
CA ALA A 187 0.51 -17.07 -26.70
C ALA A 187 -1.03 -17.04 -26.73
N GLY A 188 -1.63 -16.08 -27.43
CA GLY A 188 -3.07 -15.91 -27.60
C GLY A 188 -3.73 -15.11 -26.46
N ALA A 189 -3.00 -14.20 -25.81
CA ALA A 189 -3.57 -13.26 -24.84
C ALA A 189 -4.50 -12.29 -25.57
N PRO A 190 -5.80 -12.19 -25.16
CA PRO A 190 -6.72 -11.27 -25.81
C PRO A 190 -6.51 -9.81 -25.37
N TRP A 191 -6.08 -9.61 -24.13
CA TRP A 191 -5.86 -8.31 -23.51
C TRP A 191 -4.52 -8.27 -22.76
N VAL A 192 -3.94 -7.08 -22.68
CA VAL A 192 -2.86 -6.71 -21.77
C VAL A 192 -3.25 -5.42 -21.06
N GLN A 193 -3.02 -5.33 -19.77
CA GLN A 193 -3.12 -4.10 -18.99
C GLN A 193 -1.74 -3.49 -18.81
N ILE A 194 -1.64 -2.18 -19.06
CA ILE A 194 -0.41 -1.40 -18.89
C ILE A 194 -0.71 -0.29 -17.90
N ASP A 195 -0.06 -0.34 -16.73
CA ASP A 195 -0.30 0.53 -15.58
C ASP A 195 0.58 1.78 -15.63
N GLU A 196 0.00 2.90 -16.08
CA GLU A 196 0.69 4.21 -16.13
C GLU A 196 0.30 5.12 -14.96
N HIS A 197 0.56 4.65 -13.75
CA HIS A 197 0.18 5.33 -12.52
C HIS A 197 0.94 6.63 -12.27
N ALA A 198 2.13 6.81 -12.88
CA ALA A 198 2.88 8.07 -12.84
C ALA A 198 2.06 9.27 -13.33
N LEU A 199 1.08 9.05 -14.23
CA LEU A 199 0.22 10.10 -14.77
C LEU A 199 -0.73 10.73 -13.73
N ALA A 200 -0.98 10.06 -12.62
CA ALA A 200 -1.82 10.55 -11.53
C ALA A 200 -1.01 11.04 -10.32
N SER A 201 0.32 10.91 -10.33
CA SER A 201 1.16 11.26 -9.18
C SER A 201 1.49 12.76 -9.15
N ASP A 202 1.46 13.33 -7.94
CA ASP A 202 1.89 14.71 -7.66
C ASP A 202 3.30 14.78 -7.03
N ASN A 203 3.96 13.62 -6.85
CA ASN A 203 5.22 13.50 -6.11
C ASN A 203 6.33 12.89 -6.97
N LEU A 204 6.43 13.30 -8.22
CA LEU A 204 7.49 12.92 -9.13
C LEU A 204 8.31 14.15 -9.53
N HIS A 205 9.59 13.91 -9.87
CA HIS A 205 10.48 14.99 -10.30
C HIS A 205 10.25 15.46 -11.75
N VAL A 206 9.32 14.81 -12.47
CA VAL A 206 8.99 15.13 -13.87
C VAL A 206 7.59 15.74 -13.93
N GLU A 207 7.48 16.84 -14.65
CA GLU A 207 6.20 17.53 -14.85
C GLU A 207 5.14 16.62 -15.49
N ARG A 208 3.92 16.65 -14.98
CA ARG A 208 2.80 15.81 -15.46
C ARG A 208 2.56 15.97 -16.97
N ALA A 209 2.66 17.20 -17.50
CA ALA A 209 2.48 17.44 -18.93
C ALA A 209 3.50 16.67 -19.78
N THR A 210 4.75 16.60 -19.34
CA THR A 210 5.83 15.82 -19.99
C THR A 210 5.55 14.32 -19.92
N LEU A 211 5.07 13.83 -18.78
CA LEU A 211 4.67 12.42 -18.63
C LEU A 211 3.51 12.05 -19.56
N ILE A 212 2.52 12.94 -19.72
CA ILE A 212 1.40 12.77 -20.66
C ILE A 212 1.91 12.73 -22.11
N GLU A 213 2.84 13.61 -22.50
CA GLU A 213 3.45 13.61 -23.84
C GLU A 213 4.19 12.29 -24.11
N TYR A 214 5.04 11.85 -23.19
CA TYR A 214 5.73 10.56 -23.30
C TYR A 214 4.76 9.40 -23.41
N SER A 215 3.75 9.32 -22.55
CA SER A 215 2.74 8.26 -22.59
C SER A 215 1.95 8.26 -23.91
N THR A 216 1.60 9.44 -24.41
CA THR A 216 0.92 9.56 -25.72
C THR A 216 1.78 8.98 -26.84
N ARG A 217 3.08 9.30 -26.87
CA ARG A 217 4.04 8.75 -27.84
C ARG A 217 4.17 7.24 -27.72
N VAL A 218 4.30 6.73 -26.49
CA VAL A 218 4.41 5.30 -26.18
C VAL A 218 3.19 4.54 -26.67
N PHE A 219 2.00 4.90 -26.22
CA PHE A 219 0.78 4.18 -26.57
C PHE A 219 0.44 4.30 -28.06
N ALA A 220 0.71 5.45 -28.71
CA ALA A 220 0.56 5.58 -30.13
C ALA A 220 1.51 4.66 -30.94
N ALA A 221 2.70 4.37 -30.42
CA ALA A 221 3.62 3.41 -31.03
C ALA A 221 3.16 1.96 -30.79
N LEU A 222 2.82 1.60 -29.55
CA LEU A 222 2.39 0.25 -29.21
C LEU A 222 1.03 -0.13 -29.86
N ALA A 223 0.08 0.83 -29.95
CA ALA A 223 -1.21 0.58 -30.58
C ALA A 223 -1.13 0.30 -32.08
N LYS A 224 -0.06 0.74 -32.76
CA LYS A 224 0.17 0.48 -34.20
C LYS A 224 0.77 -0.88 -34.53
N LEU A 225 1.20 -1.65 -33.52
CA LEU A 225 1.77 -2.97 -33.74
C LEU A 225 0.72 -3.91 -34.34
N GLU A 226 1.08 -4.64 -35.40
CA GLU A 226 0.18 -5.60 -36.05
C GLU A 226 -0.11 -6.84 -35.19
N LYS A 227 0.88 -7.25 -34.39
CA LYS A 227 0.79 -8.43 -33.52
C LYS A 227 0.87 -8.00 -32.07
N ARG A 228 -0.28 -7.78 -31.46
CA ARG A 228 -0.42 -7.44 -30.03
C ARG A 228 -1.78 -7.85 -29.50
N PRO A 229 -1.93 -8.04 -28.18
CA PRO A 229 -3.25 -8.06 -27.53
C PRO A 229 -3.93 -6.69 -27.63
N ALA A 230 -5.23 -6.61 -27.34
CA ALA A 230 -5.88 -5.35 -27.04
C ALA A 230 -5.23 -4.70 -25.81
N ILE A 231 -5.01 -3.38 -25.87
CA ILE A 231 -4.32 -2.64 -24.81
C ILE A 231 -5.34 -1.94 -23.91
N PHE A 232 -5.27 -2.24 -22.63
CA PHE A 232 -5.94 -1.52 -21.57
C PHE A 232 -4.92 -0.64 -20.84
N ALA A 233 -4.94 0.69 -21.06
CA ALA A 233 -4.13 1.66 -20.35
C ALA A 233 -4.82 2.03 -19.02
N ALA A 234 -4.20 1.76 -17.88
CA ALA A 234 -4.81 2.00 -16.57
C ALA A 234 -4.05 3.09 -15.79
N ILE A 235 -4.80 4.07 -15.28
CA ILE A 235 -4.30 5.15 -14.41
C ILE A 235 -4.98 5.01 -13.05
N GLY A 236 -4.23 4.64 -12.04
CA GLY A 236 -4.70 4.51 -10.67
C GLY A 236 -3.92 5.39 -9.70
N TYR A 237 -4.28 5.37 -8.42
CA TYR A 237 -3.66 6.07 -7.30
C TYR A 237 -3.85 7.59 -7.29
N GLY A 238 -4.75 8.14 -8.09
CA GLY A 238 -5.05 9.56 -8.12
C GLY A 238 -5.81 9.99 -9.39
N ASP A 239 -5.78 11.28 -9.70
CA ASP A 239 -6.54 11.87 -10.79
C ASP A 239 -5.83 11.72 -12.14
N GLY A 240 -6.38 10.85 -13.00
CA GLY A 240 -5.92 10.62 -14.37
C GLY A 240 -6.68 11.40 -15.45
N ALA A 241 -7.64 12.25 -15.09
CA ALA A 241 -8.54 12.94 -16.05
C ALA A 241 -7.78 13.77 -17.10
N GLN A 242 -6.67 14.42 -16.72
CA GLN A 242 -5.85 15.23 -17.62
C GLN A 242 -5.19 14.42 -18.74
N ALA A 243 -4.86 13.14 -18.49
CA ALA A 243 -4.24 12.26 -19.49
C ALA A 243 -5.27 11.57 -20.39
N ALA A 244 -6.54 11.55 -20.00
CA ALA A 244 -7.57 10.74 -20.64
C ALA A 244 -7.74 11.05 -22.13
N ALA A 245 -7.81 12.33 -22.51
CA ALA A 245 -7.99 12.74 -23.90
C ALA A 245 -6.81 12.33 -24.79
N SER A 246 -5.59 12.54 -24.28
CA SER A 246 -4.36 12.17 -24.98
C SER A 246 -4.27 10.66 -25.20
N LEU A 247 -4.49 9.85 -24.16
CA LEU A 247 -4.43 8.39 -24.26
C LEU A 247 -5.55 7.82 -25.14
N ALA A 248 -6.78 8.31 -25.03
CA ALA A 248 -7.89 7.88 -25.88
C ALA A 248 -7.61 8.09 -27.37
N SER A 249 -6.81 9.11 -27.73
CA SER A 249 -6.47 9.40 -29.13
C SER A 249 -5.39 8.48 -29.72
N THR A 250 -4.72 7.66 -28.90
CA THR A 250 -3.54 6.85 -29.32
C THR A 250 -3.91 5.57 -30.07
N GLY A 251 -5.15 5.11 -29.92
CA GLY A 251 -5.61 3.84 -30.51
C GLY A 251 -5.61 2.66 -29.54
N VAL A 252 -5.51 2.91 -28.23
CA VAL A 252 -5.77 1.89 -27.19
C VAL A 252 -7.24 1.50 -27.17
N GLU A 253 -7.52 0.26 -26.81
CA GLU A 253 -8.89 -0.27 -26.81
C GLU A 253 -9.64 0.03 -25.49
N ALA A 254 -8.92 0.24 -24.39
CA ALA A 254 -9.52 0.59 -23.10
C ALA A 254 -8.68 1.58 -22.30
N LEU A 255 -9.36 2.43 -21.54
CA LEU A 255 -8.78 3.39 -20.61
C LEU A 255 -9.41 3.20 -19.22
N GLY A 256 -8.57 3.01 -18.19
CA GLY A 256 -8.99 2.92 -16.80
C GLY A 256 -8.67 4.16 -16.00
N LEU A 257 -9.63 4.61 -15.20
CA LEU A 257 -9.50 5.77 -14.33
C LEU A 257 -9.89 5.41 -12.89
N ASP A 258 -9.10 5.86 -11.93
CA ASP A 258 -9.45 5.87 -10.51
C ASP A 258 -10.50 6.96 -10.26
N LEU A 259 -11.74 6.56 -10.01
CA LEU A 259 -12.85 7.48 -9.72
C LEU A 259 -13.16 7.56 -8.20
N CYS A 260 -12.35 6.91 -7.37
CA CYS A 260 -12.44 7.07 -5.92
C CYS A 260 -11.62 8.27 -5.42
N ARG A 261 -10.48 8.54 -6.08
CA ARG A 261 -9.55 9.64 -5.74
C ARG A 261 -9.40 10.67 -6.84
N GLY A 262 -9.70 10.30 -8.07
CA GLY A 262 -9.71 11.16 -9.24
C GLY A 262 -11.11 11.50 -9.72
N SER A 263 -11.15 12.17 -10.85
CA SER A 263 -12.38 12.65 -11.50
C SER A 263 -12.51 12.09 -12.92
N LEU A 264 -13.71 12.23 -13.48
CA LEU A 264 -13.93 12.03 -14.92
C LEU A 264 -13.40 13.27 -15.68
N PRO A 265 -12.92 13.10 -16.92
CA PRO A 265 -12.65 14.22 -17.80
C PRO A 265 -13.92 15.03 -18.08
N GLU A 266 -13.75 16.33 -18.36
CA GLU A 266 -14.89 17.19 -18.70
C GLU A 266 -15.64 16.68 -19.92
N ALA A 267 -16.97 16.81 -19.90
CA ALA A 267 -17.81 16.40 -21.01
C ALA A 267 -17.41 17.15 -22.30
N GLY A 268 -17.17 16.40 -23.36
CA GLY A 268 -16.72 16.94 -24.66
C GLY A 268 -15.21 17.20 -24.77
N SER A 269 -14.43 17.02 -23.71
CA SER A 269 -12.96 17.14 -23.76
C SER A 269 -12.26 15.88 -24.26
N VAL A 270 -12.96 14.74 -24.29
CA VAL A 270 -12.42 13.43 -24.69
C VAL A 270 -13.39 12.70 -25.62
N ASP A 271 -12.87 12.08 -26.67
CA ASP A 271 -13.65 11.15 -27.53
C ASP A 271 -13.39 9.70 -27.11
N LEU A 272 -14.36 9.10 -26.46
CA LEU A 272 -14.34 7.70 -26.02
C LEU A 272 -15.20 6.78 -26.91
N SER A 273 -15.72 7.27 -28.05
CA SER A 273 -16.62 6.50 -28.91
C SER A 273 -16.04 5.19 -29.47
N LYS A 274 -14.71 5.05 -29.43
CA LYS A 274 -13.95 3.85 -29.83
C LYS A 274 -13.16 3.21 -28.70
N VAL A 275 -13.25 3.74 -27.48
CA VAL A 275 -12.46 3.31 -26.33
C VAL A 275 -13.40 2.84 -25.22
N ALA A 276 -13.17 1.67 -24.69
CA ALA A 276 -13.85 1.22 -23.48
C ALA A 276 -13.40 2.03 -22.27
N LEU A 277 -14.33 2.53 -21.46
CA LEU A 277 -14.01 3.17 -20.19
C LEU A 277 -14.13 2.15 -19.06
N VAL A 278 -13.03 1.93 -18.34
CA VAL A 278 -12.97 1.08 -17.14
C VAL A 278 -13.03 1.98 -15.92
N ALA A 279 -14.19 2.04 -15.29
CA ALA A 279 -14.48 2.93 -14.17
C ALA A 279 -14.08 2.29 -12.83
N GLY A 280 -13.03 2.79 -12.22
CA GLY A 280 -12.55 2.39 -10.90
C GLY A 280 -13.36 3.03 -9.77
N VAL A 281 -14.57 2.54 -9.52
CA VAL A 281 -15.52 3.10 -8.54
C VAL A 281 -15.54 2.38 -7.19
N VAL A 282 -14.84 1.24 -7.07
CA VAL A 282 -14.68 0.50 -5.82
C VAL A 282 -13.27 0.76 -5.29
N ASP A 283 -13.14 1.33 -4.09
CA ASP A 283 -11.85 1.75 -3.53
C ASP A 283 -10.92 0.55 -3.25
N GLY A 284 -9.83 0.43 -3.99
CA GLY A 284 -8.81 -0.63 -3.84
C GLY A 284 -7.79 -0.37 -2.73
N ARG A 285 -7.78 0.82 -2.10
CA ARG A 285 -6.80 1.22 -1.09
C ARG A 285 -7.35 1.30 0.33
N ASN A 286 -8.67 1.32 0.49
CA ASN A 286 -9.33 1.34 1.78
C ASN A 286 -10.31 0.18 1.91
N ILE A 287 -10.71 -0.12 3.12
CA ILE A 287 -11.40 -1.34 3.52
C ILE A 287 -12.90 -1.15 3.78
N TRP A 288 -13.42 0.03 3.52
CA TRP A 288 -14.82 0.32 3.76
C TRP A 288 -15.71 -0.22 2.63
N ARG A 289 -16.91 -0.67 3.01
CA ARG A 289 -17.96 -1.02 2.05
C ARG A 289 -18.24 0.16 1.14
N THR A 290 -18.36 -0.11 -0.14
CA THR A 290 -18.65 0.92 -1.15
C THR A 290 -20.06 1.48 -0.96
N ASP A 291 -20.19 2.79 -0.94
CA ASP A 291 -21.48 3.47 -1.13
C ASP A 291 -21.95 3.26 -2.56
N LEU A 292 -22.94 2.35 -2.73
CA LEU A 292 -23.43 1.97 -4.06
C LEU A 292 -24.17 3.11 -4.76
N ASP A 293 -24.83 4.02 -4.04
CA ASP A 293 -25.45 5.19 -4.65
C ASP A 293 -24.41 6.12 -5.27
N SER A 294 -23.33 6.40 -4.53
CA SER A 294 -22.23 7.22 -5.04
C SER A 294 -21.51 6.53 -6.22
N ALA A 295 -21.33 5.21 -6.17
CA ALA A 295 -20.72 4.45 -7.26
C ALA A 295 -21.60 4.46 -8.51
N ILE A 296 -22.91 4.28 -8.38
CA ILE A 296 -23.90 4.35 -9.46
C ILE A 296 -23.87 5.75 -10.10
N ALA A 297 -23.89 6.82 -9.31
CA ALA A 297 -23.84 8.18 -9.84
C ALA A 297 -22.57 8.43 -10.68
N ARG A 298 -21.40 7.90 -10.24
CA ARG A 298 -20.16 7.98 -11.02
C ARG A 298 -20.22 7.15 -12.30
N LEU A 299 -20.83 5.97 -12.27
CA LEU A 299 -21.02 5.11 -13.44
C LEU A 299 -21.97 5.73 -14.45
N ASP A 300 -23.05 6.37 -14.02
CA ASP A 300 -23.96 7.10 -14.90
C ASP A 300 -23.28 8.32 -15.54
N ALA A 301 -22.46 9.04 -14.78
CA ALA A 301 -21.64 10.13 -15.32
C ALA A 301 -20.59 9.62 -16.32
N ALA A 302 -19.95 8.47 -16.04
CA ALA A 302 -19.03 7.82 -16.96
C ALA A 302 -19.71 7.36 -18.25
N LYS A 303 -20.92 6.81 -18.16
CA LYS A 303 -21.74 6.43 -19.30
C LYS A 303 -22.14 7.63 -20.16
N ALA A 304 -22.37 8.79 -19.55
CA ALA A 304 -22.72 10.03 -20.25
C ALA A 304 -21.58 10.57 -21.12
N LEU A 305 -20.32 10.14 -20.92
CA LEU A 305 -19.20 10.42 -21.82
C LEU A 305 -19.24 9.62 -23.12
N ASN A 306 -20.24 8.75 -23.30
CA ASN A 306 -20.48 7.93 -24.49
C ASN A 306 -19.28 7.05 -24.90
N PRO A 307 -18.69 6.26 -23.97
CA PRO A 307 -17.63 5.32 -24.32
C PRO A 307 -18.14 4.18 -25.21
N ALA A 308 -17.22 3.53 -25.96
CA ALA A 308 -17.53 2.35 -26.76
C ALA A 308 -18.17 1.22 -25.92
N SER A 309 -17.73 1.08 -24.69
CA SER A 309 -18.35 0.25 -23.66
C SER A 309 -17.93 0.75 -22.27
N LEU A 310 -18.69 0.38 -21.24
CA LEU A 310 -18.39 0.73 -19.85
C LEU A 310 -18.14 -0.55 -19.05
N ALA A 311 -16.99 -0.60 -18.36
CA ALA A 311 -16.65 -1.67 -17.43
C ALA A 311 -16.49 -1.12 -16.01
N VAL A 312 -16.73 -1.95 -15.00
CA VAL A 312 -16.57 -1.62 -13.59
C VAL A 312 -15.30 -2.27 -13.06
N SER A 313 -14.54 -1.53 -12.25
CA SER A 313 -13.31 -2.01 -11.65
C SER A 313 -13.11 -1.46 -10.24
N THR A 314 -12.12 -2.01 -9.54
CA THR A 314 -11.51 -1.34 -8.39
C THR A 314 -10.67 -0.15 -8.87
N SER A 315 -10.52 0.87 -8.02
CA SER A 315 -9.76 2.08 -8.34
C SER A 315 -8.25 1.82 -8.51
N THR A 316 -7.74 0.81 -7.79
CA THR A 316 -6.34 0.34 -7.82
C THR A 316 -6.29 -1.16 -7.54
N SER A 317 -5.08 -1.73 -7.56
CA SER A 317 -4.85 -3.12 -7.13
C SER A 317 -5.34 -3.37 -5.69
N LEU A 318 -5.96 -4.53 -5.45
CA LEU A 318 -6.41 -4.97 -4.13
C LEU A 318 -5.27 -5.48 -3.22
N GLN A 319 -4.01 -5.41 -3.66
CA GLN A 319 -2.85 -5.75 -2.83
C GLN A 319 -2.73 -4.91 -1.55
N HIS A 320 -3.40 -3.76 -1.50
CA HIS A 320 -3.37 -2.81 -0.38
C HIS A 320 -4.39 -3.10 0.71
N VAL A 321 -5.29 -4.04 0.50
CA VAL A 321 -6.34 -4.43 1.44
C VAL A 321 -6.23 -5.90 1.82
N PRO A 322 -6.69 -6.31 3.02
CA PRO A 322 -6.69 -7.72 3.43
C PRO A 322 -7.60 -8.57 2.54
N HIS A 323 -7.46 -9.89 2.62
CA HIS A 323 -8.15 -10.81 1.72
C HIS A 323 -9.66 -10.92 1.96
N ASP A 324 -10.09 -11.18 3.20
CA ASP A 324 -11.48 -11.56 3.48
C ASP A 324 -11.86 -11.20 4.92
N THR A 325 -12.95 -10.46 5.11
CA THR A 325 -13.47 -10.10 6.45
C THR A 325 -13.91 -11.31 7.25
N ALA A 326 -14.36 -12.39 6.61
CA ALA A 326 -14.78 -13.61 7.27
C ALA A 326 -13.66 -14.32 8.08
N LEU A 327 -12.39 -13.94 7.84
CA LEU A 327 -11.25 -14.45 8.60
C LEU A 327 -11.02 -13.70 9.92
N GLU A 328 -11.71 -12.60 10.15
CA GLU A 328 -11.56 -11.76 11.34
C GLU A 328 -12.56 -12.11 12.44
N LYS A 329 -12.18 -11.78 13.66
CA LYS A 329 -13.02 -11.89 14.84
C LYS A 329 -12.57 -10.88 15.89
N TRP A 330 -13.47 -10.01 16.32
CA TRP A 330 -13.24 -9.07 17.42
C TRP A 330 -13.91 -9.55 18.70
N ASP A 331 -13.31 -9.23 19.85
CA ASP A 331 -13.75 -9.76 21.14
C ASP A 331 -15.05 -9.10 21.64
N ASP A 332 -15.29 -7.81 21.30
CA ASP A 332 -16.58 -7.15 21.55
C ASP A 332 -17.60 -7.61 20.48
N PRO A 333 -18.68 -8.30 20.88
CA PRO A 333 -19.66 -8.83 19.93
C PRO A 333 -20.40 -7.75 19.13
N VAL A 334 -20.59 -6.55 19.70
CA VAL A 334 -21.27 -5.43 19.03
C VAL A 334 -20.34 -4.84 17.97
N LEU A 335 -19.08 -4.60 18.33
CA LEU A 335 -18.07 -4.11 17.40
C LEU A 335 -17.79 -5.15 16.31
N ASP A 336 -17.73 -6.44 16.64
CA ASP A 336 -17.55 -7.55 15.69
C ASP A 336 -18.67 -7.52 14.62
N ALA A 337 -19.93 -7.48 15.04
CA ALA A 337 -21.06 -7.42 14.11
C ALA A 337 -21.04 -6.13 13.25
N ASN A 338 -20.71 -5.01 13.84
CA ASN A 338 -20.62 -3.71 13.15
C ASN A 338 -19.49 -3.71 12.11
N LEU A 339 -18.29 -4.13 12.48
CA LEU A 339 -17.15 -4.16 11.55
C LEU A 339 -17.38 -5.13 10.39
N HIS A 340 -17.96 -6.30 10.63
CA HIS A 340 -18.36 -7.21 9.54
C HIS A 340 -19.38 -6.60 8.59
N ALA A 341 -20.27 -5.75 9.07
CA ALA A 341 -21.23 -5.03 8.23
C ALA A 341 -20.59 -3.88 7.45
N TRP A 342 -19.67 -3.14 8.06
CA TRP A 342 -19.09 -1.91 7.49
C TRP A 342 -17.90 -2.14 6.57
N LEU A 343 -17.17 -3.26 6.74
CA LEU A 343 -15.92 -3.54 6.03
C LEU A 343 -16.16 -4.33 4.74
N ALA A 344 -15.31 -4.05 3.76
CA ALA A 344 -15.15 -4.80 2.53
C ALA A 344 -13.65 -4.99 2.26
N PHE A 345 -13.14 -6.21 2.48
CA PHE A 345 -11.79 -6.61 2.08
C PHE A 345 -11.78 -7.06 0.62
N ALA A 346 -10.69 -7.62 0.11
CA ALA A 346 -10.55 -7.92 -1.31
C ALA A 346 -11.71 -8.77 -1.87
N ASP A 347 -12.10 -9.85 -1.20
CA ASP A 347 -13.18 -10.72 -1.65
C ASP A 347 -14.53 -9.98 -1.72
N GLN A 348 -14.85 -9.17 -0.70
CA GLN A 348 -16.06 -8.38 -0.66
C GLN A 348 -16.06 -7.30 -1.75
N LYS A 349 -14.91 -6.65 -2.00
CA LYS A 349 -14.77 -5.63 -3.07
C LYS A 349 -14.94 -6.22 -4.47
N VAL A 350 -14.46 -7.43 -4.71
CA VAL A 350 -14.76 -8.14 -5.96
C VAL A 350 -16.26 -8.38 -6.10
N GLY A 351 -16.94 -8.78 -5.02
CA GLY A 351 -18.40 -8.91 -4.99
C GLY A 351 -19.13 -7.60 -5.30
N GLU A 352 -18.63 -6.46 -4.79
CA GLU A 352 -19.16 -5.12 -5.11
C GLU A 352 -18.98 -4.76 -6.60
N VAL A 353 -17.79 -5.05 -7.18
CA VAL A 353 -17.54 -4.86 -8.63
C VAL A 353 -18.51 -5.70 -9.46
N VAL A 354 -18.69 -6.98 -9.14
CA VAL A 354 -19.62 -7.88 -9.85
C VAL A 354 -21.07 -7.39 -9.73
N THR A 355 -21.46 -6.91 -8.55
CA THR A 355 -22.81 -6.34 -8.31
C THR A 355 -23.04 -5.11 -9.19
N LEU A 356 -22.12 -4.15 -9.19
CA LEU A 356 -22.21 -2.94 -10.00
C LEU A 356 -22.18 -3.25 -11.50
N ALA A 357 -21.34 -4.19 -11.93
CA ALA A 357 -21.29 -4.64 -13.33
C ALA A 357 -22.64 -5.25 -13.78
N ARG A 358 -23.31 -6.01 -12.89
CA ARG A 358 -24.67 -6.51 -13.16
C ARG A 358 -25.66 -5.35 -13.33
N GLY A 359 -25.57 -4.30 -12.51
CA GLY A 359 -26.39 -3.10 -12.64
C GLY A 359 -26.15 -2.36 -13.97
N VAL A 360 -24.89 -2.20 -14.38
CA VAL A 360 -24.53 -1.59 -15.67
C VAL A 360 -25.14 -2.36 -16.86
N ASN A 361 -25.10 -3.70 -16.81
CA ASN A 361 -25.54 -4.56 -17.89
C ASN A 361 -27.07 -4.75 -17.95
N ASN A 362 -27.73 -4.85 -16.77
CA ASN A 362 -29.14 -5.27 -16.67
C ASN A 362 -30.05 -4.15 -16.13
N GLY A 363 -29.51 -2.95 -15.89
CA GLY A 363 -30.23 -1.84 -15.26
C GLY A 363 -30.12 -1.86 -13.73
N TRP A 364 -30.20 -0.68 -13.11
CA TRP A 364 -30.00 -0.52 -11.65
C TRP A 364 -31.06 -1.22 -10.80
N ASP A 365 -32.27 -1.45 -11.33
CA ASP A 365 -33.32 -2.21 -10.65
C ASP A 365 -32.87 -3.66 -10.33
N SER A 366 -31.97 -4.23 -11.14
CA SER A 366 -31.43 -5.58 -10.94
C SER A 366 -30.57 -5.74 -9.68
N ILE A 367 -30.16 -4.64 -9.07
CA ILE A 367 -29.32 -4.59 -7.84
C ILE A 367 -29.96 -3.77 -6.71
N SER A 368 -31.25 -3.42 -6.84
CA SER A 368 -31.97 -2.57 -5.86
C SER A 368 -31.88 -3.08 -4.42
N GLU A 369 -31.97 -4.40 -4.21
CA GLU A 369 -31.83 -5.02 -2.90
C GLU A 369 -30.43 -4.77 -2.29
N ALA A 370 -29.38 -4.88 -3.08
CA ALA A 370 -28.01 -4.62 -2.64
C ALA A 370 -27.80 -3.13 -2.31
N VAL A 371 -28.39 -2.23 -3.09
CA VAL A 371 -28.35 -0.79 -2.85
C VAL A 371 -29.04 -0.46 -1.52
N GLU A 372 -30.26 -0.97 -1.29
CA GLU A 372 -31.00 -0.73 -0.05
C GLU A 372 -30.26 -1.27 1.17
N ALA A 373 -29.75 -2.51 1.10
CA ALA A 373 -28.94 -3.10 2.18
C ALA A 373 -27.69 -2.26 2.49
N THR A 374 -27.07 -1.65 1.47
CA THR A 374 -25.92 -0.77 1.69
C THR A 374 -26.31 0.54 2.35
N ARG A 375 -27.44 1.15 1.97
CA ARG A 375 -27.98 2.37 2.64
C ARG A 375 -28.25 2.12 4.11
N GLU A 376 -28.88 0.99 4.45
CA GLU A 376 -29.15 0.60 5.83
C GLU A 376 -27.86 0.48 6.65
N VAL A 377 -26.84 -0.17 6.10
CA VAL A 377 -25.52 -0.35 6.76
C VAL A 377 -24.83 0.99 6.98
N LEU A 378 -24.85 1.89 5.99
CA LEU A 378 -24.24 3.22 6.13
C LEU A 378 -24.98 4.08 7.17
N ALA A 379 -26.32 4.03 7.20
CA ALA A 379 -27.11 4.71 8.21
C ALA A 379 -26.86 4.16 9.63
N GLN A 380 -26.77 2.84 9.77
CA GLN A 380 -26.41 2.19 11.04
C GLN A 380 -25.04 2.60 11.53
N ARG A 381 -24.03 2.63 10.62
CA ARG A 381 -22.68 3.09 10.94
C ARG A 381 -22.69 4.52 11.46
N ALA A 382 -23.38 5.43 10.79
CA ALA A 382 -23.44 6.84 11.19
C ALA A 382 -24.07 7.05 12.59
N ALA A 383 -24.99 6.16 12.99
CA ALA A 383 -25.67 6.20 14.28
C ALA A 383 -25.00 5.36 15.37
N ALA A 384 -23.98 4.56 15.04
CA ALA A 384 -23.38 3.61 15.98
C ALA A 384 -22.59 4.32 17.09
N PRO A 385 -22.67 3.85 18.35
CA PRO A 385 -21.90 4.39 19.46
C PRO A 385 -20.39 4.41 19.16
N GLY A 386 -19.74 5.53 19.47
CA GLY A 386 -18.30 5.71 19.27
C GLY A 386 -17.91 6.21 17.86
N VAL A 387 -18.76 6.07 16.85
CA VAL A 387 -18.50 6.64 15.51
C VAL A 387 -18.50 8.17 15.58
N VAL A 388 -19.45 8.74 16.30
CA VAL A 388 -19.49 10.17 16.62
C VAL A 388 -19.53 10.38 18.13
N ARG A 389 -18.60 11.20 18.64
CA ARG A 389 -18.54 11.63 20.05
C ARG A 389 -18.69 13.14 20.12
N PRO A 390 -19.87 13.67 20.51
CA PRO A 390 -20.14 15.10 20.49
C PRO A 390 -19.12 15.93 21.28
N GLU A 391 -18.71 15.46 22.45
CA GLU A 391 -17.76 16.17 23.33
C GLU A 391 -16.37 16.33 22.65
N LEU A 392 -15.90 15.30 21.95
CA LEU A 392 -14.66 15.38 21.19
C LEU A 392 -14.81 16.33 20.00
N ARG A 393 -15.93 16.25 19.27
CA ARG A 393 -16.19 17.15 18.14
C ARG A 393 -16.24 18.62 18.58
N GLU A 394 -16.84 18.93 19.73
CA GLU A 394 -16.78 20.26 20.31
C GLU A 394 -15.37 20.68 20.70
N ARG A 395 -14.54 19.74 21.21
CA ARG A 395 -13.15 20.01 21.55
C ARG A 395 -12.33 20.33 20.30
N VAL A 396 -12.51 19.58 19.20
CA VAL A 396 -11.87 19.86 17.90
C VAL A 396 -12.32 21.22 17.35
N ALA A 397 -13.63 21.52 17.40
CA ALA A 397 -14.16 22.79 16.90
C ALA A 397 -13.66 24.04 17.65
N ARG A 398 -13.11 23.88 18.85
CA ARG A 398 -12.49 24.97 19.63
C ARG A 398 -11.02 25.20 19.30
N LEU A 399 -10.39 24.35 18.49
CA LEU A 399 -8.98 24.52 18.09
C LEU A 399 -8.84 25.79 17.23
N THR A 400 -7.81 26.55 17.57
CA THR A 400 -7.41 27.77 16.86
C THR A 400 -6.03 27.58 16.23
N GLU A 401 -5.58 28.51 15.41
CA GLU A 401 -4.20 28.50 14.87
C GLU A 401 -3.17 28.50 16.00
N ALA A 402 -3.41 29.24 17.08
CA ALA A 402 -2.51 29.28 18.25
C ALA A 402 -2.32 27.88 18.91
N ASP A 403 -3.31 26.99 18.81
CA ASP A 403 -3.18 25.60 19.30
C ASP A 403 -2.29 24.73 18.41
N ARG A 404 -2.03 25.15 17.17
CA ARG A 404 -1.20 24.46 16.17
C ARG A 404 0.22 25.04 16.06
N GLU A 405 0.43 26.24 16.59
CA GLU A 405 1.72 26.91 16.58
C GLU A 405 2.53 26.58 17.83
N ARG A 406 3.84 26.71 17.71
CA ARG A 406 4.79 26.62 18.82
C ARG A 406 5.47 27.98 18.98
N GLU A 407 5.99 28.25 20.17
CA GLU A 407 6.85 29.40 20.37
C GLU A 407 8.03 29.45 19.40
N ASP A 408 8.57 30.62 19.14
CA ASP A 408 9.71 30.84 18.28
C ASP A 408 10.87 29.90 18.63
N PHE A 409 11.53 29.37 17.59
CA PHE A 409 12.62 28.39 17.78
C PHE A 409 13.73 28.92 18.69
N ALA A 410 14.12 30.20 18.55
CA ALA A 410 15.20 30.77 19.33
C ALA A 410 14.88 30.77 20.84
N VAL A 411 13.62 31.10 21.21
CA VAL A 411 13.14 31.07 22.59
C VAL A 411 13.18 29.66 23.15
N ARG A 412 12.67 28.71 22.39
CA ARG A 412 12.64 27.30 22.81
C ARG A 412 14.04 26.68 22.93
N ASP A 413 14.93 26.97 21.99
CA ASP A 413 16.30 26.48 21.98
C ASP A 413 17.07 26.94 23.21
N GLU A 414 16.96 28.24 23.58
CA GLU A 414 17.58 28.79 24.77
C GLU A 414 17.11 28.10 26.05
N LEU A 415 15.78 28.01 26.23
CA LEU A 415 15.17 27.34 27.38
C LEU A 415 15.55 25.85 27.48
N GLN A 416 15.59 25.14 26.36
CA GLN A 416 15.94 23.73 26.32
C GLN A 416 17.43 23.51 26.64
N ARG A 417 18.31 24.35 26.11
CA ARG A 417 19.75 24.30 26.41
C ARG A 417 20.03 24.53 27.92
N GLU A 418 19.37 25.52 28.48
CA GLU A 418 19.51 25.81 29.92
C GLU A 418 19.00 24.63 30.78
N ARG A 419 17.82 24.08 30.43
CA ARG A 419 17.18 23.00 31.21
C ARG A 419 17.93 21.68 31.11
N LEU A 420 18.36 21.29 29.91
CA LEU A 420 18.93 19.97 29.63
C LEU A 420 20.45 19.91 29.87
N GLY A 421 21.15 21.04 29.79
CA GLY A 421 22.60 21.09 29.99
C GLY A 421 23.41 20.24 29.01
N LEU A 422 22.88 19.96 27.82
CA LEU A 422 23.48 19.08 26.83
C LEU A 422 24.69 19.74 26.14
N PRO A 423 25.65 18.95 25.62
CA PRO A 423 26.75 19.45 24.81
C PRO A 423 26.24 20.06 23.50
N LEU A 424 27.11 20.78 22.78
CA LEU A 424 26.73 21.43 21.51
C LEU A 424 26.20 20.44 20.46
N ILE A 425 26.74 19.22 20.44
CA ILE A 425 26.33 18.13 19.57
C ILE A 425 26.00 16.91 20.43
N PRO A 426 24.77 16.82 20.98
CA PRO A 426 24.42 15.70 21.85
C PRO A 426 24.22 14.42 21.05
N THR A 427 24.58 13.31 21.63
CA THR A 427 24.40 11.97 21.06
C THR A 427 23.15 11.30 21.61
N THR A 428 22.42 10.62 20.76
CA THR A 428 21.21 9.84 21.11
C THR A 428 20.95 8.76 20.05
N THR A 429 19.99 7.87 20.30
CA THR A 429 19.47 6.95 19.30
C THR A 429 18.08 7.37 18.83
N ILE A 430 17.54 6.71 17.78
CA ILE A 430 16.19 7.02 17.27
C ILE A 430 15.13 6.76 18.34
N GLY A 431 15.13 5.56 18.97
CA GLY A 431 14.11 5.18 19.96
C GLY A 431 14.07 3.68 20.23
N SER A 432 13.68 2.89 19.21
CA SER A 432 13.56 1.44 19.35
C SER A 432 14.92 0.73 19.29
N PHE A 433 15.06 -0.29 20.13
CA PHE A 433 16.12 -1.28 20.05
C PHE A 433 15.64 -2.57 19.39
N PRO A 434 16.55 -3.45 18.90
CA PRO A 434 16.16 -4.68 18.26
C PRO A 434 15.29 -5.56 19.15
N GLN A 435 14.17 -6.05 18.60
CA GLN A 435 13.31 -7.01 19.30
C GLN A 435 14.01 -8.36 19.43
N THR A 436 14.48 -8.69 20.62
CA THR A 436 15.18 -9.95 20.91
C THR A 436 14.27 -11.17 20.76
N LYS A 437 14.84 -12.37 20.72
CA LYS A 437 14.04 -13.61 20.72
C LYS A 437 13.26 -13.78 22.02
N GLU A 438 13.84 -13.32 23.12
CA GLU A 438 13.30 -13.34 24.46
C GLU A 438 12.07 -12.44 24.58
N ILE A 439 12.14 -11.20 24.12
CA ILE A 439 11.00 -10.28 24.07
C ILE A 439 9.86 -10.88 23.21
N ARG A 440 10.18 -11.40 22.02
CA ARG A 440 9.16 -12.00 21.13
C ARG A 440 8.48 -13.22 21.75
N ARG A 441 9.23 -14.05 22.47
CA ARG A 441 8.68 -15.21 23.19
C ARG A 441 7.80 -14.77 24.36
N ALA A 442 8.25 -13.79 25.16
CA ALA A 442 7.48 -13.25 26.27
C ALA A 442 6.14 -12.68 25.79
N ARG A 443 6.15 -11.88 24.72
CA ARG A 443 4.92 -11.32 24.11
C ARG A 443 4.00 -12.40 23.57
N ALA A 444 4.55 -13.43 22.94
CA ALA A 444 3.74 -14.54 22.43
C ALA A 444 3.11 -15.38 23.55
N ALA A 445 3.83 -15.59 24.65
CA ALA A 445 3.30 -16.30 25.83
C ALA A 445 2.22 -15.46 26.54
N TRP A 446 2.45 -14.16 26.69
CA TRP A 446 1.46 -13.22 27.23
C TRP A 446 0.18 -13.19 26.41
N ALA A 447 0.29 -13.05 25.09
CA ALA A 447 -0.86 -13.03 24.18
C ALA A 447 -1.69 -14.34 24.19
N LYS A 448 -1.10 -15.45 24.65
CA LYS A 448 -1.78 -16.76 24.84
C LYS A 448 -2.32 -16.95 26.26
N GLY A 449 -2.10 -16.01 27.17
CA GLY A 449 -2.44 -16.16 28.58
C GLY A 449 -1.51 -17.12 29.36
N GLU A 450 -0.37 -17.50 28.79
CA GLU A 450 0.65 -18.36 29.42
C GLU A 450 1.59 -17.56 30.36
N LEU A 451 1.58 -16.23 30.27
CA LEU A 451 2.31 -15.29 31.09
C LEU A 451 1.36 -14.21 31.63
N SER A 452 1.45 -13.89 32.91
CA SER A 452 0.63 -12.83 33.52
C SER A 452 1.04 -11.45 33.03
N ASP A 453 0.14 -10.45 33.18
CA ASP A 453 0.44 -9.05 32.87
C ASP A 453 1.62 -8.54 33.68
N GLU A 454 1.70 -8.90 34.97
CA GLU A 454 2.75 -8.49 35.88
C GLU A 454 4.11 -9.10 35.49
N ASP A 455 4.16 -10.40 35.19
CA ASP A 455 5.39 -11.08 34.75
C ASP A 455 5.85 -10.57 33.38
N TYR A 456 4.91 -10.25 32.48
CA TYR A 456 5.25 -9.63 31.19
C TYR A 456 5.82 -8.22 31.39
N ALA A 457 5.17 -7.40 32.19
CA ALA A 457 5.65 -6.05 32.49
C ALA A 457 7.03 -6.07 33.17
N GLN A 458 7.27 -7.03 34.08
CA GLN A 458 8.58 -7.19 34.73
C GLN A 458 9.69 -7.50 33.72
N ARG A 459 9.44 -8.39 32.76
CA ARG A 459 10.42 -8.70 31.70
C ARG A 459 10.70 -7.49 30.80
N MET A 460 9.70 -6.66 30.54
CA MET A 460 9.91 -5.42 29.78
C MET A 460 10.74 -4.42 30.56
N ARG A 461 10.54 -4.32 31.89
CA ARG A 461 11.38 -3.48 32.76
C ARG A 461 12.84 -3.94 32.79
N GLU A 462 13.11 -5.23 32.85
CA GLU A 462 14.46 -5.79 32.80
C GLU A 462 15.17 -5.46 31.48
N GLU A 463 14.45 -5.54 30.36
CA GLU A 463 15.00 -5.16 29.06
C GLU A 463 15.26 -3.66 28.97
N ILE A 464 14.34 -2.81 29.45
CA ILE A 464 14.52 -1.36 29.50
C ILE A 464 15.77 -1.00 30.34
N GLU A 465 15.93 -1.63 31.50
CA GLU A 465 17.13 -1.41 32.34
C GLU A 465 18.41 -1.79 31.60
N SER A 466 18.44 -2.94 30.93
CA SER A 466 19.57 -3.38 30.13
C SER A 466 19.92 -2.38 29.02
N VAL A 467 18.91 -1.84 28.33
CA VAL A 467 19.07 -0.84 27.27
C VAL A 467 19.58 0.51 27.83
N ILE A 468 19.08 0.95 28.98
CA ILE A 468 19.58 2.17 29.64
C ILE A 468 21.05 2.00 30.02
N ARG A 469 21.43 0.89 30.69
CA ARG A 469 22.84 0.63 31.07
C ARG A 469 23.77 0.54 29.88
N LEU A 470 23.32 -0.06 28.77
CA LEU A 470 24.08 -0.12 27.52
C LEU A 470 24.40 1.30 27.00
N GLN A 471 23.40 2.17 26.96
CA GLN A 471 23.55 3.54 26.45
C GLN A 471 24.47 4.38 27.37
N GLU A 472 24.34 4.26 28.68
CA GLU A 472 25.27 4.89 29.63
C GLU A 472 26.72 4.43 29.40
N ASN A 473 26.94 3.11 29.23
CA ASN A 473 28.29 2.56 28.98
C ASN A 473 28.87 3.02 27.63
N LEU A 474 28.02 3.34 26.64
CA LEU A 474 28.43 3.90 25.35
C LEU A 474 28.65 5.42 25.42
N GLY A 475 28.30 6.07 26.53
CA GLY A 475 28.46 7.51 26.73
C GLY A 475 27.49 8.36 25.91
N LEU A 476 26.24 7.90 25.70
CA LEU A 476 25.21 8.71 25.05
C LEU A 476 24.71 9.80 26.01
N ASP A 477 24.42 10.98 25.45
CA ASP A 477 23.99 12.16 26.24
C ASP A 477 22.49 12.13 26.56
N VAL A 478 21.66 11.66 25.60
CA VAL A 478 20.20 11.51 25.78
C VAL A 478 19.82 10.06 25.49
N LEU A 479 19.19 9.44 26.48
CA LEU A 479 18.87 8.02 26.42
C LEU A 479 17.43 7.79 25.92
N VAL A 480 17.15 6.55 25.53
CA VAL A 480 15.80 6.07 25.19
C VAL A 480 15.51 4.78 25.95
N HIS A 481 14.22 4.50 26.22
CA HIS A 481 13.85 3.26 26.92
C HIS A 481 13.92 1.99 26.03
N GLY A 482 14.05 2.15 24.70
CA GLY A 482 14.27 1.06 23.76
C GLY A 482 12.99 0.39 23.21
N GLU A 483 11.82 0.76 23.69
CA GLU A 483 10.50 0.34 23.18
C GLU A 483 10.25 -1.19 23.23
N ALA A 484 10.75 -1.87 24.27
CA ALA A 484 10.62 -3.32 24.42
C ALA A 484 9.14 -3.79 24.47
N GLU A 485 8.26 -3.00 25.06
CA GLU A 485 6.83 -3.24 25.21
C GLU A 485 6.06 -3.15 23.88
N ARG A 486 6.59 -2.47 22.86
CA ARG A 486 5.90 -2.20 21.60
C ARG A 486 6.15 -3.31 20.57
N ASN A 487 5.09 -3.73 19.91
CA ASN A 487 5.15 -4.66 18.78
C ASN A 487 5.43 -3.94 17.45
N ASP A 488 4.79 -2.78 17.28
CA ASP A 488 4.89 -1.88 16.12
C ASP A 488 4.61 -0.44 16.58
N MET A 489 5.30 0.54 15.99
CA MET A 489 5.23 1.94 16.41
C MET A 489 3.86 2.61 16.17
N VAL A 490 2.99 2.02 15.35
CA VAL A 490 1.64 2.53 15.09
C VAL A 490 0.59 1.66 15.77
N GLN A 491 0.69 0.34 15.63
CA GLN A 491 -0.26 -0.61 16.21
C GLN A 491 -0.33 -0.45 17.73
N TYR A 492 0.79 -0.22 18.41
CA TYR A 492 0.84 0.02 19.86
C TYR A 492 -0.08 1.17 20.31
N PHE A 493 -0.05 2.30 19.61
CA PHE A 493 -0.92 3.45 19.93
C PHE A 493 -2.37 3.18 19.54
N ALA A 494 -2.60 2.59 18.38
CA ALA A 494 -3.93 2.27 17.91
C ALA A 494 -4.67 1.28 18.84
N GLU A 495 -3.95 0.33 19.46
CA GLU A 495 -4.53 -0.61 20.44
C GLU A 495 -4.91 0.03 21.78
N GLN A 496 -4.38 1.22 22.08
CA GLN A 496 -4.65 1.96 23.32
C GLN A 496 -5.59 3.16 23.15
N LEU A 497 -5.93 3.48 21.92
CA LEU A 497 -6.88 4.55 21.58
C LEU A 497 -8.25 3.96 21.25
N GLU A 498 -9.31 4.49 21.85
CA GLU A 498 -10.67 4.20 21.40
C GLU A 498 -10.89 4.77 19.99
N GLY A 499 -11.77 4.16 19.20
CA GLY A 499 -12.01 4.49 17.80
C GLY A 499 -11.15 3.66 16.82
N PHE A 500 -10.24 2.85 17.33
CA PHE A 500 -9.43 1.90 16.55
C PHE A 500 -9.84 0.46 16.83
N ALA A 501 -9.52 -0.41 15.87
CA ALA A 501 -9.59 -1.86 16.02
C ALA A 501 -8.39 -2.52 15.31
N ALA A 502 -7.81 -3.54 15.93
CA ALA A 502 -6.77 -4.35 15.32
C ALA A 502 -7.37 -5.59 14.65
N THR A 503 -6.77 -6.04 13.53
CA THR A 503 -7.12 -7.31 12.87
C THR A 503 -6.26 -8.46 13.40
N LYS A 504 -6.72 -9.69 13.24
CA LYS A 504 -5.91 -10.91 13.52
C LYS A 504 -5.24 -11.43 12.24
N ASN A 505 -5.94 -11.38 11.12
CA ASN A 505 -5.52 -11.91 9.81
C ASN A 505 -5.42 -10.84 8.71
N GLY A 506 -5.66 -9.57 9.02
CA GLY A 506 -5.68 -8.46 8.08
C GLY A 506 -4.30 -8.06 7.53
N TRP A 507 -3.53 -9.05 7.08
CA TRP A 507 -2.19 -8.85 6.56
C TRP A 507 -2.21 -8.28 5.16
N VAL A 508 -1.43 -7.22 4.96
CA VAL A 508 -1.11 -6.66 3.64
C VAL A 508 0.40 -6.67 3.43
N GLN A 509 0.81 -6.77 2.17
CA GLN A 509 2.23 -6.77 1.82
C GLN A 509 2.79 -5.34 1.90
N SER A 510 3.95 -5.20 2.53
CA SER A 510 4.73 -3.95 2.50
C SER A 510 5.82 -4.02 1.41
N TYR A 511 6.59 -5.09 1.39
CA TYR A 511 7.54 -5.45 0.32
C TYR A 511 8.03 -6.89 0.53
N GLY A 512 8.29 -7.62 -0.55
CA GLY A 512 8.83 -8.97 -0.48
C GLY A 512 8.11 -9.86 0.52
N SER A 513 8.82 -10.34 1.56
CA SER A 513 8.23 -11.13 2.65
C SER A 513 7.66 -10.29 3.80
N ARG A 514 7.88 -8.97 3.83
CA ARG A 514 7.37 -8.12 4.90
C ARG A 514 5.88 -7.86 4.73
N CYS A 515 5.12 -8.21 5.76
CA CYS A 515 3.70 -7.93 5.86
C CYS A 515 3.40 -7.08 7.09
N THR A 516 2.41 -6.22 6.98
CA THR A 516 1.89 -5.39 8.07
C THR A 516 0.41 -5.67 8.28
N ARG A 517 -0.11 -5.30 9.45
CA ARG A 517 -1.55 -5.32 9.76
C ARG A 517 -1.97 -3.91 10.17
N PRO A 518 -2.34 -3.06 9.21
CA PRO A 518 -2.80 -1.72 9.54
C PRO A 518 -4.05 -1.79 10.44
N SER A 519 -4.09 -0.92 11.44
CA SER A 519 -5.26 -0.81 12.32
C SER A 519 -6.42 -0.15 11.60
N ILE A 520 -7.63 -0.48 12.00
CA ILE A 520 -8.87 0.06 11.43
C ILE A 520 -9.30 1.26 12.27
N LEU A 521 -9.31 2.43 11.70
CA LEU A 521 -9.84 3.64 12.34
C LEU A 521 -11.32 3.77 12.00
N TRP A 522 -12.20 3.33 12.91
CA TRP A 522 -13.64 3.20 12.65
C TRP A 522 -14.50 4.29 13.30
N GLY A 523 -14.00 4.98 14.33
CA GLY A 523 -14.76 5.94 15.10
C GLY A 523 -13.95 7.18 15.49
N ASP A 524 -14.56 8.07 16.29
CA ASP A 524 -13.87 9.21 16.87
C ASP A 524 -12.82 8.76 17.88
N VAL A 525 -11.64 9.40 17.85
CA VAL A 525 -10.45 8.93 18.59
C VAL A 525 -10.36 9.55 19.96
N VAL A 526 -10.39 8.72 21.00
CA VAL A 526 -10.25 9.13 22.39
C VAL A 526 -9.10 8.37 23.06
N ARG A 527 -8.32 9.05 23.87
CA ARG A 527 -7.32 8.47 24.76
C ARG A 527 -7.96 8.18 26.12
N PRO A 528 -8.26 6.92 26.47
CA PRO A 528 -8.91 6.59 27.74
C PRO A 528 -7.97 6.64 28.94
N HIS A 529 -6.66 6.42 28.72
CA HIS A 529 -5.62 6.38 29.75
C HIS A 529 -4.25 6.74 29.19
N ALA A 530 -3.26 6.96 30.06
CA ALA A 530 -1.88 7.18 29.67
C ALA A 530 -1.30 5.93 28.96
N MET A 531 -0.59 6.15 27.84
CA MET A 531 -0.11 5.07 26.98
C MET A 531 1.37 4.72 27.22
N THR A 532 2.21 5.73 27.47
CA THR A 532 3.68 5.61 27.52
C THR A 532 4.28 6.14 28.80
N VAL A 533 3.51 6.85 29.62
CA VAL A 533 3.98 7.59 30.81
C VAL A 533 4.65 6.66 31.83
N GLU A 534 4.09 5.48 32.11
CA GLU A 534 4.67 4.53 33.04
C GLU A 534 6.08 4.09 32.62
N TRP A 535 6.25 3.74 31.34
CA TRP A 535 7.52 3.29 30.79
C TRP A 535 8.58 4.40 30.75
N ALA A 536 8.17 5.62 30.39
CA ALA A 536 9.04 6.79 30.39
C ALA A 536 9.50 7.12 31.82
N ARG A 537 8.58 7.12 32.78
CA ARG A 537 8.87 7.36 34.21
C ARG A 537 9.81 6.27 34.78
N TYR A 538 9.55 5.01 34.47
CA TYR A 538 10.43 3.92 34.88
C TYR A 538 11.83 4.08 34.30
N ALA A 539 11.96 4.32 33.00
CA ALA A 539 13.25 4.51 32.37
C ALA A 539 14.02 5.71 32.97
N GLN A 540 13.35 6.85 33.22
CA GLN A 540 13.98 8.01 33.84
C GLN A 540 14.41 7.74 35.29
N SER A 541 13.73 6.84 36.00
CA SER A 541 14.12 6.46 37.38
C SER A 541 15.43 5.66 37.47
N LEU A 542 15.92 5.15 36.34
CA LEU A 542 17.13 4.34 36.26
C LEU A 542 18.40 5.17 36.01
N THR A 543 18.29 6.45 35.63
CA THR A 543 19.42 7.26 35.17
C THR A 543 19.23 8.74 35.46
N ASP A 544 20.35 9.44 35.63
CA ASP A 544 20.41 10.90 35.74
C ASP A 544 20.45 11.61 34.38
N HIS A 545 20.70 10.87 33.29
CA HIS A 545 20.63 11.40 31.93
C HIS A 545 19.18 11.68 31.50
N PRO A 546 18.93 12.68 30.65
CA PRO A 546 17.60 12.87 30.08
C PRO A 546 17.17 11.64 29.29
N VAL A 547 15.95 11.13 29.55
CA VAL A 547 15.33 10.06 28.78
C VAL A 547 14.30 10.66 27.85
N LYS A 548 14.47 10.42 26.55
CA LYS A 548 13.59 10.91 25.49
C LYS A 548 12.31 10.06 25.41
N GLY A 549 11.14 10.69 25.61
CA GLY A 549 9.85 10.07 25.35
C GLY A 549 9.62 9.89 23.83
N MET A 550 9.07 8.74 23.45
CA MET A 550 8.85 8.36 22.05
C MET A 550 7.36 8.22 21.76
N LEU A 551 6.84 9.10 20.90
CA LEU A 551 5.46 9.09 20.42
C LEU A 551 5.43 9.04 18.90
N THR A 552 4.41 8.41 18.34
CA THR A 552 4.14 8.44 16.91
C THR A 552 3.16 9.58 16.60
N GLY A 553 3.51 10.44 15.66
CA GLY A 553 2.70 11.61 15.29
C GLY A 553 1.36 11.25 14.62
N PRO A 554 0.36 12.16 14.65
CA PRO A 554 -0.99 11.91 14.12
C PRO A 554 -1.00 11.48 12.67
N VAL A 555 -0.23 12.16 11.83
CA VAL A 555 -0.16 11.87 10.38
C VAL A 555 0.39 10.47 10.12
N THR A 556 1.41 10.05 10.87
CA THR A 556 1.98 8.69 10.74
C THR A 556 0.99 7.63 11.21
N ILE A 557 0.26 7.87 12.31
CA ILE A 557 -0.78 6.94 12.80
C ILE A 557 -1.86 6.75 11.71
N ILE A 558 -2.33 7.83 11.09
CA ILE A 558 -3.32 7.76 10.00
C ILE A 558 -2.74 7.03 8.77
N ALA A 559 -1.54 7.41 8.33
CA ALA A 559 -0.93 6.88 7.11
C ALA A 559 -0.64 5.38 7.17
N TRP A 560 -0.43 4.83 8.37
CA TRP A 560 -0.20 3.39 8.60
C TRP A 560 -1.45 2.64 9.10
N SER A 561 -2.59 3.27 9.06
CA SER A 561 -3.90 2.70 9.40
C SER A 561 -4.80 2.67 8.16
N PHE A 562 -5.94 1.98 8.26
CA PHE A 562 -7.05 2.15 7.34
C PHE A 562 -7.95 3.27 7.90
N PRO A 563 -7.85 4.49 7.37
CA PRO A 563 -8.60 5.62 7.90
C PRO A 563 -10.09 5.48 7.57
N ARG A 564 -10.92 6.06 8.46
CA ARG A 564 -12.34 6.23 8.18
C ARG A 564 -12.56 7.12 6.97
N ASN A 565 -13.65 6.89 6.26
CA ASN A 565 -13.99 7.58 5.00
C ASN A 565 -15.19 8.52 5.10
N ASP A 566 -15.75 8.70 6.30
CA ASP A 566 -16.90 9.54 6.59
C ASP A 566 -16.52 10.90 7.22
N LEU A 567 -15.21 11.15 7.37
CA LEU A 567 -14.67 12.36 7.99
C LEU A 567 -13.40 12.81 7.23
N PRO A 568 -13.18 14.12 7.00
CA PRO A 568 -11.95 14.64 6.42
C PRO A 568 -10.71 14.24 7.23
N LEU A 569 -9.62 13.85 6.55
CA LEU A 569 -8.37 13.41 7.23
C LEU A 569 -7.79 14.47 8.17
N ALA A 570 -7.98 15.76 7.86
CA ALA A 570 -7.54 16.85 8.73
C ALA A 570 -8.24 16.82 10.10
N GLU A 571 -9.56 16.59 10.12
CA GLU A 571 -10.31 16.47 11.37
C GLU A 571 -9.93 15.21 12.15
N VAL A 572 -9.64 14.10 11.46
CA VAL A 572 -9.12 12.89 12.09
C VAL A 572 -7.74 13.16 12.72
N ALA A 573 -6.87 13.90 12.02
CA ALA A 573 -5.57 14.29 12.52
C ALA A 573 -5.67 15.17 13.77
N ASP A 574 -6.62 16.11 13.80
CA ASP A 574 -6.90 16.95 14.97
C ASP A 574 -7.34 16.11 16.18
N GLN A 575 -8.20 15.11 15.99
CA GLN A 575 -8.62 14.20 17.07
C GLN A 575 -7.44 13.43 17.68
N ILE A 576 -6.60 12.83 16.82
CA ILE A 576 -5.40 12.09 17.27
C ILE A 576 -4.41 13.07 17.89
N GLY A 577 -4.26 14.27 17.34
CA GLY A 577 -3.42 15.35 17.86
C GLY A 577 -3.80 15.72 19.29
N LEU A 578 -5.11 15.86 19.57
CA LEU A 578 -5.61 16.13 20.92
C LEU A 578 -5.32 14.97 21.90
N ALA A 579 -5.49 13.73 21.47
CA ALA A 579 -5.16 12.55 22.27
C ALA A 579 -3.67 12.49 22.62
N LEU A 580 -2.80 12.80 21.65
CA LEU A 580 -1.35 12.87 21.87
C LEU A 580 -0.92 14.09 22.68
N ARG A 581 -1.62 15.24 22.58
CA ARG A 581 -1.39 16.40 23.42
C ARG A 581 -1.61 16.05 24.89
N ASP A 582 -2.69 15.31 25.19
CA ASP A 582 -2.96 14.85 26.55
C ASP A 582 -1.87 13.90 27.06
N GLU A 583 -1.33 13.01 26.21
CA GLU A 583 -0.19 12.15 26.55
C GLU A 583 1.07 12.96 26.83
N VAL A 584 1.37 13.99 26.02
CA VAL A 584 2.53 14.86 26.21
C VAL A 584 2.40 15.65 27.52
N THR A 585 1.20 16.10 27.87
CA THR A 585 0.95 16.79 29.14
C THR A 585 1.27 15.88 30.34
N ASP A 586 0.77 14.64 30.32
CA ASP A 586 1.03 13.66 31.39
C ASP A 586 2.53 13.21 31.44
N LEU A 587 3.26 13.30 30.35
CA LEU A 587 4.71 13.05 30.31
C LEU A 587 5.52 14.22 30.88
N GLN A 588 4.96 15.43 30.85
CA GLN A 588 5.60 16.63 31.41
C GLN A 588 5.54 16.64 32.95
N ASP A 589 4.45 16.14 33.54
CA ASP A 589 4.21 16.04 34.98
C ASP A 589 5.00 14.88 35.61
#